data_a18581e74f8b0993e25180be9e430184
#
_entry.id   a18581e74f8b0993e25180be9e430184
#
_cell.length_a   1.000
_cell.length_b   1.000
_cell.length_c   1.000
_cell.angle_alpha   90.00
_cell.angle_beta   90.00
_cell.angle_gamma   90.00
#
_symmetry.space_group_name_H-M   'P 1'
#
loop_
_entity.id
_entity.type
_entity.pdbx_description
1 polymer ?
#
loop_
_entity_poly.entity_id
_entity_poly.type
_entity_poly.pdbx_seq_one_letter_code
_entity_poly.pdbx_strand_id
1 'polypeptide(L)'
;MSAPTSSGSRRFVATTQQRTTPTAAPRDRRVFVGVVVLAALSVGGAIISVIGGLSSTIWEAMGPTGRLSIPIPMMLAQLAAGWLAAGTRRRPALLASALLAVVEPICIMSGFYDGGYSDPDRSPLHVAYQLLFVAPIAVVGVLAALRFSSLLRRRG
;
A
#
# COMPACT_ATOMS: atom_id res chain seq x y z
N MET A 1 82.98 12.51 7.12
CA MET A 1 81.68 13.23 7.15
C MET A 1 80.66 12.34 6.46
N SER A 2 79.88 11.59 7.25
CA SER A 2 78.90 10.62 6.75
C SER A 2 77.51 11.16 7.08
N ALA A 3 76.65 11.36 6.07
CA ALA A 3 75.31 11.83 6.20
C ALA A 3 74.37 10.64 6.50
N PRO A 4 73.39 10.76 7.43
CA PRO A 4 72.43 9.73 7.69
C PRO A 4 71.24 9.83 6.71
N THR A 5 70.96 8.77 5.97
CA THR A 5 69.78 8.54 5.13
C THR A 5 68.58 8.24 6.01
N SER A 6 67.66 9.19 6.12
CA SER A 6 66.36 9.02 6.79
C SER A 6 65.38 8.33 5.86
N SER A 7 65.15 7.04 6.08
CA SER A 7 64.12 6.23 5.42
C SER A 7 62.74 6.52 6.08
N GLY A 8 61.98 7.41 5.43
CA GLY A 8 60.60 7.72 5.81
C GLY A 8 59.64 6.60 5.41
N SER A 9 59.33 5.71 6.35
CA SER A 9 58.32 4.66 6.23
C SER A 9 56.92 5.29 6.17
N ARG A 10 56.38 5.51 4.97
CA ARG A 10 54.98 5.90 4.81
C ARG A 10 54.08 4.72 5.19
N ARG A 11 53.53 4.75 6.43
CA ARG A 11 52.43 3.87 6.81
C ARG A 11 51.22 4.21 5.97
N PHE A 12 50.90 3.36 4.99
CA PHE A 12 49.62 3.35 4.32
C PHE A 12 48.58 2.91 5.38
N VAL A 13 47.86 3.89 5.93
CA VAL A 13 46.64 3.63 6.72
C VAL A 13 45.58 3.23 5.69
N ALA A 14 45.39 1.91 5.51
CA ALA A 14 44.26 1.37 4.78
C ALA A 14 42.99 1.71 5.57
N THR A 15 42.35 2.80 5.20
CA THR A 15 41.04 3.13 5.71
C THR A 15 40.05 2.05 5.22
N THR A 16 39.84 1.02 6.03
CA THR A 16 38.83 -0.01 5.78
C THR A 16 37.49 0.70 5.79
N GLN A 17 37.03 1.10 4.61
CA GLN A 17 35.72 1.66 4.40
C GLN A 17 34.71 0.58 4.78
N GLN A 18 34.26 0.61 6.01
CA GLN A 18 33.24 -0.26 6.57
C GLN A 18 31.99 -0.08 5.73
N ARG A 19 31.81 -0.99 4.75
CA ARG A 19 30.62 -1.07 3.90
C ARG A 19 29.44 -1.35 4.83
N THR A 20 28.77 -0.31 5.27
CA THR A 20 27.54 -0.44 6.06
C THR A 20 26.53 -1.21 5.21
N THR A 21 26.36 -2.48 5.52
CA THR A 21 25.30 -3.31 4.93
C THR A 21 23.96 -2.61 5.17
N PRO A 22 23.15 -2.37 4.12
CA PRO A 22 21.86 -1.72 4.30
C PRO A 22 21.04 -2.54 5.27
N THR A 23 20.75 -1.99 6.45
CA THR A 23 19.92 -2.65 7.46
C THR A 23 18.56 -2.94 6.85
N ALA A 24 18.20 -4.21 6.70
CA ALA A 24 16.92 -4.62 6.18
C ALA A 24 15.79 -4.03 7.03
N ALA A 25 14.76 -3.48 6.38
CA ALA A 25 13.60 -2.97 7.09
C ALA A 25 12.86 -4.14 7.77
N PRO A 26 12.32 -3.97 8.99
CA PRO A 26 11.51 -5.02 9.61
C PRO A 26 10.28 -5.29 8.76
N ARG A 27 9.92 -6.56 8.65
CA ARG A 27 8.71 -6.99 7.94
C ARG A 27 7.48 -6.52 8.71
N ASP A 28 6.59 -5.78 8.05
CA ASP A 28 5.34 -5.31 8.63
C ASP A 28 4.15 -5.85 7.81
N ARG A 29 3.49 -6.86 8.36
CA ARG A 29 2.38 -7.53 7.67
C ARG A 29 1.05 -6.78 7.76
N ARG A 30 0.94 -5.75 8.59
CA ARG A 30 -0.35 -5.07 8.87
C ARG A 30 -0.96 -4.47 7.61
N VAL A 31 -0.16 -3.80 6.78
CA VAL A 31 -0.62 -3.23 5.51
C VAL A 31 -1.12 -4.33 4.58
N PHE A 32 -0.37 -5.43 4.43
CA PHE A 32 -0.76 -6.54 3.57
C PHE A 32 -2.06 -7.21 4.04
N VAL A 33 -2.18 -7.48 5.35
CA VAL A 33 -3.42 -8.04 5.92
C VAL A 33 -4.60 -7.11 5.67
N GLY A 34 -4.43 -5.79 5.87
CA GLY A 34 -5.47 -4.81 5.56
C GLY A 34 -5.94 -4.87 4.10
N VAL A 35 -5.00 -4.94 3.16
CA VAL A 35 -5.31 -5.05 1.72
C VAL A 35 -6.00 -6.38 1.39
N VAL A 36 -5.61 -7.49 2.02
CA VAL A 36 -6.28 -8.80 1.84
C VAL A 36 -7.73 -8.74 2.35
N VAL A 37 -7.95 -8.14 3.52
CA VAL A 37 -9.31 -7.92 4.05
C VAL A 37 -10.13 -7.05 3.11
N LEU A 38 -9.55 -5.97 2.57
CA LEU A 38 -10.20 -5.10 1.60
C LEU A 38 -10.59 -5.86 0.32
N ALA A 39 -9.68 -6.71 -0.20
CA ALA A 39 -9.96 -7.55 -1.36
C ALA A 39 -11.09 -8.56 -1.08
N ALA A 40 -11.10 -9.19 0.10
CA ALA A 40 -12.18 -10.11 0.50
C ALA A 40 -13.54 -9.39 0.59
N LEU A 41 -13.56 -8.20 1.18
CA LEU A 41 -14.76 -7.36 1.21
C LEU A 41 -15.19 -6.94 -0.20
N SER A 42 -14.25 -6.62 -1.10
CA SER A 42 -14.57 -6.30 -2.50
C SER A 42 -15.30 -7.45 -3.20
N VAL A 43 -14.85 -8.69 -2.99
CA VAL A 43 -15.55 -9.88 -3.51
C VAL A 43 -16.94 -10.01 -2.89
N GLY A 44 -17.07 -9.77 -1.57
CA GLY A 44 -18.36 -9.74 -0.89
C GLY A 44 -19.31 -8.70 -1.48
N GLY A 45 -18.82 -7.49 -1.79
CA GLY A 45 -19.57 -6.43 -2.45
C GLY A 45 -20.04 -6.81 -3.85
N ALA A 46 -19.20 -7.50 -4.62
CA ALA A 46 -19.59 -8.02 -5.92
C ALA A 46 -20.75 -9.04 -5.82
N ILE A 47 -20.69 -9.94 -4.84
CA ILE A 47 -21.77 -10.91 -4.59
C ILE A 47 -23.08 -10.18 -4.21
N ILE A 48 -22.99 -9.21 -3.29
CA ILE A 48 -24.16 -8.41 -2.87
C ILE A 48 -24.72 -7.63 -4.06
N SER A 49 -23.86 -7.09 -4.94
CA SER A 49 -24.28 -6.39 -6.15
C SER A 49 -25.08 -7.27 -7.10
N VAL A 50 -24.66 -8.52 -7.28
CA VAL A 50 -25.37 -9.49 -8.13
C VAL A 50 -26.70 -9.91 -7.49
N ILE A 51 -26.71 -10.27 -6.20
CA ILE A 51 -27.93 -10.67 -5.48
C ILE A 51 -28.94 -9.52 -5.43
N GLY A 52 -28.45 -8.29 -5.25
CA GLY A 52 -29.28 -7.07 -5.21
C GLY A 52 -29.72 -6.56 -6.60
N GLY A 53 -29.36 -7.24 -7.68
CA GLY A 53 -29.75 -6.86 -9.04
C GLY A 53 -29.05 -5.60 -9.61
N LEU A 54 -27.98 -5.14 -8.95
CA LEU A 54 -27.18 -4.00 -9.42
C LEU A 54 -26.23 -4.39 -10.56
N SER A 55 -25.91 -5.67 -10.67
CA SER A 55 -25.05 -6.23 -11.73
C SER A 55 -25.58 -7.58 -12.14
N SER A 56 -25.49 -7.94 -13.42
CA SER A 56 -25.97 -9.22 -13.93
C SER A 56 -25.02 -10.38 -13.62
N THR A 57 -23.73 -10.08 -13.45
CA THR A 57 -22.67 -11.05 -13.20
C THR A 57 -21.62 -10.51 -12.22
N ILE A 58 -20.85 -11.42 -11.61
CA ILE A 58 -19.70 -11.05 -10.75
C ILE A 58 -18.64 -10.28 -11.55
N TRP A 59 -18.44 -10.63 -12.82
CA TRP A 59 -17.47 -9.95 -13.70
C TRP A 59 -17.85 -8.51 -13.96
N GLU A 60 -19.14 -8.26 -14.20
CA GLU A 60 -19.68 -6.92 -14.35
C GLU A 60 -19.55 -6.14 -13.01
N ALA A 61 -19.92 -6.77 -11.90
CA ALA A 61 -19.81 -6.17 -10.58
C ALA A 61 -18.37 -5.77 -10.23
N MET A 62 -17.37 -6.56 -10.62
CA MET A 62 -15.92 -6.29 -10.41
C MET A 62 -15.26 -5.60 -11.62
N GLY A 63 -16.04 -5.15 -12.59
CA GLY A 63 -15.59 -4.37 -13.73
C GLY A 63 -15.48 -2.86 -13.41
N PRO A 64 -15.16 -2.05 -14.43
CA PRO A 64 -15.01 -0.59 -14.26
C PRO A 64 -16.32 0.12 -13.89
N THR A 65 -17.47 -0.51 -14.11
CA THR A 65 -18.81 -0.02 -13.76
C THR A 65 -19.31 -0.55 -12.41
N GLY A 66 -18.51 -1.39 -11.74
CA GLY A 66 -18.86 -1.97 -10.44
C GLY A 66 -19.03 -0.90 -9.36
N ARG A 67 -20.17 -0.93 -8.65
CA ARG A 67 -20.52 0.11 -7.68
C ARG A 67 -20.18 -0.24 -6.23
N LEU A 68 -20.09 -1.53 -5.90
CA LEU A 68 -19.86 -2.04 -4.52
C LEU A 68 -18.55 -2.81 -4.38
N SER A 69 -17.70 -2.80 -5.39
CA SER A 69 -16.44 -3.55 -5.42
C SER A 69 -15.35 -2.79 -6.13
N ILE A 70 -14.10 -3.16 -5.84
CA ILE A 70 -12.93 -2.63 -6.54
C ILE A 70 -12.76 -3.39 -7.87
N PRO A 71 -12.52 -2.70 -8.98
CA PRO A 71 -12.19 -3.35 -10.25
C PRO A 71 -10.99 -4.31 -10.12
N ILE A 72 -11.08 -5.47 -10.77
CA ILE A 72 -10.07 -6.53 -10.67
C ILE A 72 -8.64 -6.02 -10.88
N PRO A 73 -8.32 -5.21 -11.92
CA PRO A 73 -6.96 -4.72 -12.12
C PRO A 73 -6.45 -3.89 -10.94
N MET A 74 -7.34 -3.07 -10.36
CA MET A 74 -6.99 -2.23 -9.21
C MET A 74 -6.80 -3.06 -7.95
N MET A 75 -7.65 -4.07 -7.71
CA MET A 75 -7.51 -5.00 -6.59
C MET A 75 -6.18 -5.76 -6.66
N LEU A 76 -5.78 -6.24 -7.85
CA LEU A 76 -4.49 -6.90 -8.04
C LEU A 76 -3.31 -5.96 -7.80
N ALA A 77 -3.41 -4.71 -8.27
CA ALA A 77 -2.40 -3.69 -8.03
C ALA A 77 -2.26 -3.36 -6.54
N GLN A 78 -3.37 -3.24 -5.79
CA GLN A 78 -3.37 -3.03 -4.35
C GLN A 78 -2.77 -4.22 -3.59
N LEU A 79 -3.10 -5.47 -3.98
CA LEU A 79 -2.51 -6.67 -3.38
C LEU A 79 -0.99 -6.73 -3.60
N ALA A 80 -0.53 -6.43 -4.81
CA ALA A 80 0.90 -6.35 -5.13
C ALA A 80 1.60 -5.24 -4.33
N ALA A 81 0.99 -4.05 -4.25
CA ALA A 81 1.50 -2.93 -3.47
C ALA A 81 1.54 -3.26 -1.97
N GLY A 82 0.49 -3.88 -1.43
CA GLY A 82 0.43 -4.32 -0.02
C GLY A 82 1.52 -5.34 0.31
N TRP A 83 1.77 -6.28 -0.59
CA TRP A 83 2.84 -7.27 -0.43
C TRP A 83 4.23 -6.63 -0.46
N LEU A 84 4.47 -5.69 -1.39
CA LEU A 84 5.72 -4.93 -1.46
C LEU A 84 5.91 -4.03 -0.23
N ALA A 85 4.86 -3.36 0.24
CA ALA A 85 4.89 -2.53 1.44
C ALA A 85 5.24 -3.34 2.70
N ALA A 86 4.77 -4.59 2.80
CA ALA A 86 5.12 -5.51 3.88
C ALA A 86 6.54 -6.06 3.80
N GLY A 87 7.21 -5.91 2.65
CA GLY A 87 8.53 -6.45 2.38
C GLY A 87 9.65 -5.84 3.22
N THR A 88 10.81 -6.52 3.20
CA THR A 88 12.04 -6.07 3.90
C THR A 88 12.91 -5.17 3.04
N ARG A 89 12.71 -5.15 1.74
CA ARG A 89 13.45 -4.28 0.81
C ARG A 89 12.95 -2.85 0.93
N ARG A 90 13.77 -1.96 1.47
CA ARG A 90 13.36 -0.59 1.84
C ARG A 90 12.78 0.23 0.68
N ARG A 91 13.43 0.26 -0.48
CA ARG A 91 12.98 1.08 -1.62
C ARG A 91 11.60 0.68 -2.12
N PRO A 92 11.33 -0.60 -2.50
CA PRO A 92 10.00 -0.99 -2.93
C PRO A 92 8.94 -0.85 -1.83
N ALA A 93 9.28 -1.13 -0.56
CA ALA A 93 8.36 -0.95 0.56
C ALA A 93 7.98 0.53 0.76
N LEU A 94 8.92 1.45 0.59
CA LEU A 94 8.67 2.89 0.70
C LEU A 94 7.78 3.39 -0.44
N LEU A 95 8.08 3.01 -1.69
CA LEU A 95 7.29 3.41 -2.86
C LEU A 95 5.87 2.83 -2.78
N ALA A 96 5.73 1.56 -2.44
CA ALA A 96 4.42 0.91 -2.32
C ALA A 96 3.58 1.50 -1.18
N SER A 97 4.20 1.80 -0.03
CA SER A 97 3.51 2.45 1.09
C SER A 97 3.07 3.87 0.74
N ALA A 98 3.91 4.65 0.02
CA ALA A 98 3.54 5.98 -0.46
C ALA A 98 2.38 5.91 -1.45
N LEU A 99 2.42 4.96 -2.39
CA LEU A 99 1.37 4.76 -3.38
C LEU A 99 0.03 4.46 -2.70
N LEU A 100 -0.03 3.47 -1.79
CA LEU A 100 -1.25 3.14 -1.06
C LEU A 100 -1.75 4.30 -0.21
N ALA A 101 -0.86 5.03 0.48
CA ALA A 101 -1.23 6.19 1.29
C ALA A 101 -1.89 7.32 0.49
N VAL A 102 -1.62 7.41 -0.82
CA VAL A 102 -2.23 8.40 -1.72
C VAL A 102 -3.47 7.83 -2.42
N VAL A 103 -3.39 6.60 -2.91
CA VAL A 103 -4.47 5.99 -3.69
C VAL A 103 -5.72 5.72 -2.85
N GLU A 104 -5.57 5.24 -1.60
CA GLU A 104 -6.73 4.91 -0.77
C GLU A 104 -7.62 6.14 -0.46
N PRO A 105 -7.10 7.32 -0.05
CA PRO A 105 -7.92 8.51 0.07
C PRO A 105 -8.58 8.94 -1.24
N ILE A 106 -7.89 8.82 -2.38
CA ILE A 106 -8.46 9.13 -3.68
C ILE A 106 -9.65 8.20 -4.00
N CYS A 107 -9.54 6.91 -3.68
CA CYS A 107 -10.65 5.96 -3.83
C CYS A 107 -11.87 6.35 -2.98
N ILE A 108 -11.67 6.82 -1.75
CA ILE A 108 -12.77 7.32 -0.91
C ILE A 108 -13.39 8.57 -1.55
N MET A 109 -12.57 9.50 -1.98
CA MET A 109 -13.04 10.76 -2.60
C MET A 109 -13.78 10.52 -3.91
N SER A 110 -13.34 9.57 -4.74
CA SER A 110 -14.00 9.27 -6.03
C SER A 110 -15.47 8.88 -5.83
N GLY A 111 -15.81 8.15 -4.77
CA GLY A 111 -17.18 7.78 -4.46
C GLY A 111 -18.12 8.97 -4.21
N PHE A 112 -17.59 10.14 -3.82
CA PHE A 112 -18.38 11.37 -3.70
C PHE A 112 -18.64 12.01 -5.08
N TYR A 113 -17.66 11.97 -5.98
CA TYR A 113 -17.80 12.56 -7.32
C TYR A 113 -18.64 11.70 -8.25
N ASP A 114 -18.58 10.39 -8.11
CA ASP A 114 -19.32 9.44 -8.95
C ASP A 114 -20.78 9.26 -8.50
N GLY A 115 -21.24 10.04 -7.52
CA GLY A 115 -22.58 9.91 -6.93
C GLY A 115 -22.75 8.60 -6.13
N GLY A 116 -21.65 7.91 -5.87
CA GLY A 116 -21.66 6.60 -5.23
C GLY A 116 -22.32 6.59 -3.86
N TYR A 117 -22.27 7.67 -3.09
CA TYR A 117 -22.84 7.75 -1.74
C TYR A 117 -24.24 8.38 -1.70
N SER A 118 -24.72 9.02 -2.78
CA SER A 118 -25.95 9.83 -2.79
C SER A 118 -27.02 9.35 -3.78
N ASP A 119 -26.90 8.14 -4.31
CA ASP A 119 -27.87 7.56 -5.24
C ASP A 119 -29.18 7.23 -4.49
N PRO A 120 -30.32 7.92 -4.78
CA PRO A 120 -31.58 7.73 -4.07
C PRO A 120 -32.24 6.38 -4.33
N ASP A 121 -31.84 5.67 -5.41
CA ASP A 121 -32.44 4.37 -5.77
C ASP A 121 -31.75 3.19 -5.05
N ARG A 122 -30.80 3.46 -4.17
CA ARG A 122 -30.11 2.40 -3.42
C ARG A 122 -30.88 1.95 -2.21
N SER A 123 -30.94 0.64 -2.04
CA SER A 123 -31.47 0.07 -0.81
C SER A 123 -30.59 0.45 0.40
N PRO A 124 -31.16 0.55 1.62
CA PRO A 124 -30.40 0.82 2.83
C PRO A 124 -29.25 -0.17 3.07
N LEU A 125 -29.39 -1.42 2.61
CA LEU A 125 -28.34 -2.45 2.69
C LEU A 125 -27.12 -2.08 1.85
N HIS A 126 -27.32 -1.56 0.64
CA HIS A 126 -26.23 -1.14 -0.23
C HIS A 126 -25.47 0.05 0.37
N VAL A 127 -26.19 1.01 0.94
CA VAL A 127 -25.57 2.16 1.63
C VAL A 127 -24.77 1.70 2.84
N ALA A 128 -25.35 0.83 3.67
CA ALA A 128 -24.67 0.28 4.85
C ALA A 128 -23.39 -0.48 4.46
N TYR A 129 -23.46 -1.31 3.41
CA TYR A 129 -22.28 -2.01 2.91
C TYR A 129 -21.20 -1.06 2.39
N GLN A 130 -21.59 -0.02 1.67
CA GLN A 130 -20.67 0.97 1.14
C GLN A 130 -19.94 1.72 2.27
N LEU A 131 -20.64 2.11 3.31
CA LEU A 131 -20.04 2.73 4.50
C LEU A 131 -19.09 1.76 5.22
N LEU A 132 -19.49 0.48 5.34
CA LEU A 132 -18.64 -0.57 5.90
C LEU A 132 -17.36 -0.75 5.04
N PHE A 133 -17.46 -0.59 3.72
CA PHE A 133 -16.34 -0.74 2.80
C PHE A 133 -15.35 0.45 2.84
N VAL A 134 -15.82 1.66 3.12
CA VAL A 134 -14.98 2.85 3.25
C VAL A 134 -14.03 2.75 4.46
N ALA A 135 -14.48 2.15 5.56
CA ALA A 135 -13.67 2.05 6.78
C ALA A 135 -12.34 1.28 6.55
N PRO A 136 -12.31 0.06 5.98
CA PRO A 136 -11.07 -0.64 5.70
C PRO A 136 -10.18 0.08 4.65
N ILE A 137 -10.74 0.80 3.68
CA ILE A 137 -9.96 1.64 2.76
C ILE A 137 -9.20 2.70 3.56
N ALA A 138 -9.90 3.41 4.45
CA ALA A 138 -9.26 4.42 5.31
C ALA A 138 -8.18 3.80 6.22
N VAL A 139 -8.46 2.64 6.82
CA VAL A 139 -7.48 1.91 7.66
C VAL A 139 -6.23 1.53 6.87
N VAL A 140 -6.37 0.99 5.66
CA VAL A 140 -5.23 0.65 4.79
C VAL A 140 -4.42 1.90 4.45
N GLY A 141 -5.07 3.00 4.10
CA GLY A 141 -4.41 4.28 3.83
C GLY A 141 -3.59 4.78 5.03
N VAL A 142 -4.17 4.75 6.24
CA VAL A 142 -3.48 5.13 7.49
C VAL A 142 -2.30 4.20 7.79
N LEU A 143 -2.49 2.88 7.71
CA LEU A 143 -1.41 1.92 7.94
C LEU A 143 -0.26 2.10 6.93
N ALA A 144 -0.58 2.37 5.68
CA ALA A 144 0.41 2.66 4.63
C ALA A 144 1.17 3.95 4.92
N ALA A 145 0.49 5.03 5.34
CA ALA A 145 1.11 6.29 5.74
C ALA A 145 2.03 6.14 6.97
N LEU A 146 1.61 5.39 7.98
CA LEU A 146 2.42 5.07 9.15
C LEU A 146 3.66 4.26 8.77
N ARG A 147 3.49 3.26 7.88
CA ARG A 147 4.61 2.46 7.36
C ARG A 147 5.60 3.32 6.60
N PHE A 148 5.12 4.17 5.69
CA PHE A 148 5.93 5.13 4.93
C PHE A 148 6.75 6.03 5.86
N SER A 149 6.09 6.66 6.84
CA SER A 149 6.74 7.54 7.83
C SER A 149 7.80 6.80 8.65
N SER A 150 7.53 5.55 9.05
CA SER A 150 8.49 4.73 9.79
C SER A 150 9.74 4.39 8.97
N LEU A 151 9.57 4.17 7.67
CA LEU A 151 10.66 3.90 6.74
C LEU A 151 11.50 5.14 6.43
N LEU A 152 10.91 6.35 6.47
CA LEU A 152 11.62 7.61 6.33
C LEU A 152 12.49 7.91 7.55
N ARG A 153 11.93 7.80 8.77
CA ARG A 153 12.63 8.09 10.04
C ARG A 153 13.89 7.26 10.27
N ARG A 154 14.00 6.09 9.66
CA ARG A 154 15.19 5.22 9.75
C ARG A 154 16.34 5.68 8.85
N ARG A 155 16.28 6.87 8.26
CA ARG A 155 17.36 7.51 7.49
C ARG A 155 18.32 8.33 8.36
N GLY A 156 17.90 8.74 9.54
CA GLY A 156 18.74 9.44 10.51
C GLY A 156 19.33 8.47 11.51
#